data_11b6c0caa7462437a8ccb2772f96a3b6
#
_entry.id   11b6c0caa7462437a8ccb2772f96a3b6
#
_cell.length_a   1.000
_cell.length_b   1.000
_cell.length_c   1.000
_cell.angle_alpha   90.00
_cell.angle_beta   90.00
_cell.angle_gamma   90.00
#
_symmetry.space_group_name_H-M   'P 1'
#
loop_
_entity.id
_entity.type
_entity.pdbx_description
1 polymer ?
#
loop_
_entity_poly.entity_id
_entity_poly.type
_entity_poly.pdbx_seq_one_letter_code
_entity_poly.pdbx_strand_id
1 'polypeptide(L)'
;MVKHDREYEILLKEFLKTEGKHFSSKEEATEVFERIYNLVDSGYEIDASLSDLVDAIDEGDMSVVDKISALRELHEENRDALDRAVELEEDVMYSDNDEDAEQMIIADVLAEYYSKAGMNEEAAKLYELMLMANPSDFHEVIDLLTLMYVRLDRESSLMDHIDCFDYEDSEATLLLLSIFGINQEKFDEAHYYMTKLKKLNKCTGDIFKGGFNKVLDYIVGTPDNEKGTNKEKSFEMHFAADIAKEYLTNKYHYELLEKFYREDMESRQRLIVEGRLNISKEIMKEDPIFAGMEKQLNKIIDAELYNKEIIECYTEKELKKLDGIGVGVIKKLKDNGVKFKED
;
A
#
# COMPACT_ATOMS: atom_id res chain seq x y z
N MET A 1 2.89 20.11 45.49
CA MET A 1 3.72 19.85 44.34
C MET A 1 4.78 18.76 44.59
N VAL A 2 5.77 18.96 45.45
CA VAL A 2 6.94 18.05 45.61
C VAL A 2 6.64 16.62 46.10
N LYS A 3 5.52 16.34 46.75
CA LYS A 3 5.20 15.03 47.35
C LYS A 3 4.53 14.09 46.33
N HIS A 4 3.85 14.64 45.35
CA HIS A 4 3.11 13.93 44.33
C HIS A 4 4.04 13.44 43.22
N ASP A 5 4.96 14.28 42.71
CA ASP A 5 5.95 13.89 41.69
C ASP A 5 6.78 12.64 42.09
N ARG A 6 7.02 12.46 43.41
CA ARG A 6 7.83 11.37 43.93
C ARG A 6 7.07 10.04 44.03
N GLU A 7 5.76 10.09 44.27
CA GLU A 7 4.90 8.90 44.27
C GLU A 7 4.66 8.41 42.82
N TYR A 8 4.44 9.34 41.90
CA TYR A 8 4.35 9.05 40.48
C TYR A 8 5.65 8.45 39.93
N GLU A 9 6.81 9.08 40.18
CA GLU A 9 8.11 8.48 39.78
C GLU A 9 8.35 7.09 40.36
N ILE A 10 7.83 6.78 41.54
CA ILE A 10 7.95 5.47 42.16
C ILE A 10 7.05 4.46 41.45
N LEU A 11 5.80 4.85 41.10
CA LEU A 11 4.83 4.02 40.38
C LEU A 11 5.24 3.81 38.94
N LEU A 12 5.70 4.84 38.25
CA LEU A 12 6.27 4.75 36.91
C LEU A 12 7.53 3.87 36.91
N LYS A 13 8.43 4.06 37.88
CA LYS A 13 9.62 3.17 38.06
C LYS A 13 9.27 1.76 38.48
N GLU A 14 8.16 1.53 39.18
CA GLU A 14 7.66 0.18 39.45
C GLU A 14 6.97 -0.41 38.22
N PHE A 15 6.25 0.36 37.44
CA PHE A 15 5.68 -0.02 36.17
C PHE A 15 6.79 -0.33 35.14
N LEU A 16 7.77 0.55 34.98
CA LEU A 16 8.95 0.34 34.12
C LEU A 16 9.90 -0.74 34.66
N LYS A 17 9.93 -1.04 35.98
CA LYS A 17 10.65 -2.19 36.55
C LYS A 17 9.92 -3.52 36.37
N THR A 18 8.67 -3.50 35.99
CA THR A 18 7.93 -4.64 35.46
C THR A 18 8.22 -4.87 33.97
N GLU A 19 9.03 -4.00 33.32
CA GLU A 19 9.66 -4.28 32.03
C GLU A 19 10.35 -5.64 32.12
N GLY A 20 9.78 -6.66 31.48
CA GLY A 20 10.23 -8.05 31.53
C GLY A 20 9.52 -8.95 32.55
N LYS A 21 8.54 -8.47 33.31
CA LYS A 21 7.56 -9.30 33.98
C LYS A 21 6.27 -9.26 33.21
N HIS A 22 6.06 -10.35 32.52
CA HIS A 22 4.87 -10.69 31.79
C HIS A 22 3.63 -10.49 32.66
N PHE A 23 2.64 -9.70 32.19
CA PHE A 23 1.31 -9.74 32.78
C PHE A 23 0.78 -11.16 32.57
N SER A 24 0.51 -11.87 33.64
CA SER A 24 0.13 -13.28 33.57
C SER A 24 -1.33 -13.47 33.18
N SER A 25 -2.11 -12.40 33.17
CA SER A 25 -3.52 -12.42 32.78
C SER A 25 -4.06 -11.03 32.40
N LYS A 26 -5.21 -11.01 31.72
CA LYS A 26 -5.96 -9.80 31.38
C LYS A 26 -6.36 -9.01 32.65
N GLU A 27 -6.71 -9.75 33.70
CA GLU A 27 -7.08 -9.14 34.99
C GLU A 27 -5.95 -8.36 35.62
N GLU A 28 -4.70 -8.86 35.53
CA GLU A 28 -3.52 -8.19 36.07
C GLU A 28 -3.20 -6.92 35.25
N ALA A 29 -3.32 -6.97 33.93
CA ALA A 29 -3.22 -5.79 33.08
C ALA A 29 -4.29 -4.76 33.38
N THR A 30 -5.55 -5.17 33.49
CA THR A 30 -6.69 -4.30 33.83
C THR A 30 -6.50 -3.66 35.22
N GLU A 31 -5.99 -4.40 36.21
CA GLU A 31 -5.75 -3.88 37.56
C GLU A 31 -4.65 -2.80 37.60
N VAL A 32 -3.65 -2.93 36.73
CA VAL A 32 -2.59 -1.92 36.56
C VAL A 32 -3.15 -0.69 35.82
N PHE A 33 -3.94 -0.88 34.76
CA PHE A 33 -4.62 0.21 34.06
C PHE A 33 -5.62 0.93 34.95
N GLU A 34 -6.47 0.24 35.72
CA GLU A 34 -7.38 0.86 36.68
C GLU A 34 -6.64 1.64 37.78
N ARG A 35 -5.46 1.20 38.19
CA ARG A 35 -4.63 1.95 39.13
C ARG A 35 -4.08 3.23 38.51
N ILE A 36 -3.62 3.16 37.27
CA ILE A 36 -3.17 4.33 36.50
C ILE A 36 -4.35 5.28 36.28
N TYR A 37 -5.48 4.77 35.82
CA TYR A 37 -6.71 5.54 35.61
C TYR A 37 -7.24 6.21 36.88
N ASN A 38 -7.25 5.51 37.99
CA ASN A 38 -7.67 6.08 39.30
C ASN A 38 -6.70 7.14 39.84
N LEU A 39 -5.42 7.09 39.40
CA LEU A 39 -4.46 8.16 39.73
C LEU A 39 -4.74 9.40 38.87
N VAL A 40 -5.11 9.26 37.62
CA VAL A 40 -5.55 10.35 36.72
C VAL A 40 -6.82 11.00 37.27
N ASP A 41 -7.85 10.22 37.61
CA ASP A 41 -9.12 10.70 38.11
C ASP A 41 -8.98 11.44 39.48
N SER A 42 -7.89 11.19 40.21
CA SER A 42 -7.55 11.91 41.44
C SER A 42 -6.87 13.27 41.20
N GLY A 43 -6.79 13.75 39.96
CA GLY A 43 -6.24 15.06 39.59
C GLY A 43 -4.71 15.06 39.38
N TYR A 44 -4.16 13.89 39.16
CA TYR A 44 -2.79 13.76 38.62
C TYR A 44 -2.84 13.91 37.12
N GLU A 45 -2.21 14.93 36.58
CA GLU A 45 -1.79 14.92 35.19
C GLU A 45 -0.71 13.84 35.09
N ILE A 46 -1.05 12.70 34.53
CA ILE A 46 -0.07 11.72 34.08
C ILE A 46 0.47 12.27 32.76
N ASP A 47 1.74 12.66 32.76
CA ASP A 47 2.52 12.91 31.55
C ASP A 47 2.92 11.58 30.86
N ALA A 48 2.14 10.50 31.02
CA ALA A 48 2.31 9.31 30.19
C ALA A 48 1.63 9.62 28.86
N SER A 49 2.42 9.78 27.82
CA SER A 49 1.94 9.99 26.48
C SER A 49 1.10 8.78 26.04
N LEU A 50 0.15 8.99 25.13
CA LEU A 50 -0.59 7.86 24.52
C LEU A 50 0.38 6.86 23.89
N SER A 51 1.51 7.34 23.37
CA SER A 51 2.60 6.53 22.86
C SER A 51 3.17 5.56 23.92
N ASP A 52 3.41 6.02 25.16
CA ASP A 52 3.89 5.12 26.24
C ASP A 52 2.90 4.00 26.55
N LEU A 53 1.58 4.28 26.43
CA LEU A 53 0.53 3.27 26.61
C LEU A 53 0.51 2.26 25.48
N VAL A 54 0.69 2.72 24.24
CA VAL A 54 0.78 1.84 23.05
C VAL A 54 2.00 0.93 23.18
N ASP A 55 3.17 1.47 23.52
CA ASP A 55 4.40 0.71 23.72
C ASP A 55 4.22 -0.35 24.82
N ALA A 56 3.58 -0.01 25.92
CA ALA A 56 3.29 -0.95 27.01
C ALA A 56 2.36 -2.09 26.57
N ILE A 57 1.40 -1.82 25.68
CA ILE A 57 0.53 -2.87 25.12
C ILE A 57 1.32 -3.71 24.12
N ASP A 58 2.12 -3.07 23.25
CA ASP A 58 2.87 -3.76 22.20
C ASP A 58 3.98 -4.66 22.76
N GLU A 59 4.74 -4.19 23.72
CA GLU A 59 5.81 -4.94 24.38
C GLU A 59 5.29 -5.97 25.41
N GLY A 60 4.05 -5.81 25.88
CA GLY A 60 3.42 -6.70 26.86
C GLY A 60 3.26 -8.14 26.36
N ASP A 61 3.41 -9.12 27.29
CA ASP A 61 3.19 -10.56 27.01
C ASP A 61 1.68 -10.92 26.93
N MET A 62 0.93 -10.10 26.22
CA MET A 62 -0.50 -10.30 26.01
C MET A 62 -0.74 -11.11 24.74
N SER A 63 -1.86 -11.83 24.67
CA SER A 63 -2.26 -12.44 23.41
C SER A 63 -2.59 -11.36 22.37
N VAL A 64 -2.45 -11.69 21.08
CA VAL A 64 -2.83 -10.79 19.98
C VAL A 64 -4.28 -10.28 20.13
N VAL A 65 -5.19 -11.14 20.60
CA VAL A 65 -6.59 -10.79 20.83
C VAL A 65 -6.75 -9.77 21.94
N ASP A 66 -5.99 -9.91 23.03
CA ASP A 66 -6.04 -8.99 24.16
C ASP A 66 -5.39 -7.64 23.79
N LYS A 67 -4.29 -7.65 23.03
CA LYS A 67 -3.66 -6.43 22.48
C LYS A 67 -4.63 -5.67 21.58
N ILE A 68 -5.29 -6.35 20.64
CA ILE A 68 -6.33 -5.75 19.78
C ILE A 68 -7.45 -5.15 20.61
N SER A 69 -7.91 -5.84 21.67
CA SER A 69 -8.98 -5.33 22.54
C SER A 69 -8.56 -4.05 23.26
N ALA A 70 -7.37 -4.03 23.84
CA ALA A 70 -6.82 -2.88 24.55
C ALA A 70 -6.57 -1.68 23.64
N LEU A 71 -5.93 -1.91 22.48
CA LEU A 71 -5.69 -0.85 21.49
C LEU A 71 -6.98 -0.29 20.90
N ARG A 72 -8.01 -1.13 20.69
CA ARG A 72 -9.32 -0.68 20.23
C ARG A 72 -9.98 0.25 21.26
N GLU A 73 -9.98 -0.14 22.53
CA GLU A 73 -10.52 0.67 23.62
C GLU A 73 -9.77 2.01 23.67
N LEU A 74 -8.45 2.00 23.65
CA LEU A 74 -7.62 3.19 23.63
C LEU A 74 -7.90 4.07 22.40
N HIS A 75 -8.06 3.47 21.21
CA HIS A 75 -8.41 4.20 19.99
C HIS A 75 -9.81 4.83 20.07
N GLU A 76 -10.82 4.08 20.53
CA GLU A 76 -12.20 4.59 20.66
C GLU A 76 -12.29 5.77 21.64
N GLU A 77 -11.50 5.75 22.70
CA GLU A 77 -11.46 6.83 23.72
C GLU A 77 -10.69 8.08 23.24
N ASN A 78 -9.77 7.93 22.27
CA ASN A 78 -8.84 8.99 21.87
C ASN A 78 -8.90 9.33 20.36
N ARG A 79 -10.00 9.05 19.67
CA ARG A 79 -10.09 9.28 18.21
C ARG A 79 -10.58 10.67 17.81
N ASP A 80 -10.86 11.56 18.76
CA ASP A 80 -11.46 12.87 18.50
C ASP A 80 -10.67 13.75 17.53
N ALA A 81 -9.33 13.65 17.53
CA ALA A 81 -8.48 14.40 16.60
C ALA A 81 -8.59 13.86 15.17
N LEU A 82 -8.58 12.54 15.00
CA LEU A 82 -8.77 11.91 13.70
C LEU A 82 -10.15 12.24 13.12
N ASP A 83 -11.21 12.16 13.95
CA ASP A 83 -12.58 12.51 13.53
C ASP A 83 -12.67 13.99 13.12
N ARG A 84 -12.05 14.90 13.88
CA ARG A 84 -11.99 16.34 13.54
C ARG A 84 -11.22 16.59 12.24
N ALA A 85 -10.06 15.92 12.06
CA ALA A 85 -9.25 16.09 10.86
C ALA A 85 -10.03 15.70 9.60
N VAL A 86 -10.76 14.59 9.66
CA VAL A 86 -11.62 14.13 8.56
C VAL A 86 -12.78 15.09 8.30
N GLU A 87 -13.44 15.60 9.36
CA GLU A 87 -14.57 16.54 9.22
C GLU A 87 -14.16 17.92 8.69
N LEU A 88 -12.99 18.40 9.07
CA LEU A 88 -12.50 19.73 8.73
C LEU A 88 -11.52 19.75 7.57
N GLU A 89 -11.14 18.59 7.03
CA GLU A 89 -10.07 18.43 6.04
C GLU A 89 -8.75 19.05 6.53
N GLU A 90 -8.49 18.95 7.85
CA GLU A 90 -7.27 19.43 8.49
C GLU A 90 -6.25 18.30 8.63
N ASP A 91 -4.97 18.61 8.44
CA ASP A 91 -3.88 17.66 8.58
C ASP A 91 -3.45 17.53 10.06
N VAL A 92 -3.68 16.37 10.66
CA VAL A 92 -3.35 16.08 12.06
C VAL A 92 -1.85 16.23 12.35
N MET A 93 -0.99 15.83 11.41
CA MET A 93 0.47 15.84 11.63
C MET A 93 1.07 17.25 11.65
N TYR A 94 0.36 18.24 11.11
CA TYR A 94 0.75 19.65 11.19
C TYR A 94 0.05 20.40 12.33
N SER A 95 -0.76 19.68 13.14
CA SER A 95 -1.28 20.30 14.35
C SER A 95 -0.12 20.56 15.33
N ASP A 96 -0.13 21.73 15.99
CA ASP A 96 0.83 22.07 17.05
C ASP A 96 0.59 21.27 18.34
N ASN A 97 -0.28 20.24 18.28
CA ASN A 97 -0.71 19.43 19.42
C ASN A 97 -0.15 18.02 19.32
N ASP A 98 0.81 17.70 20.17
CA ASP A 98 1.44 16.36 20.22
C ASP A 98 0.40 15.24 20.49
N GLU A 99 -0.69 15.52 21.22
CA GLU A 99 -1.76 14.56 21.50
C GLU A 99 -2.49 14.11 20.23
N ASP A 100 -2.68 15.01 19.25
CA ASP A 100 -3.34 14.68 18.00
C ASP A 100 -2.46 13.72 17.16
N ALA A 101 -1.15 13.91 17.17
CA ALA A 101 -0.20 13.02 16.49
C ALA A 101 -0.15 11.62 17.16
N GLU A 102 -0.29 11.56 18.49
CA GLU A 102 -0.31 10.29 19.23
C GLU A 102 -1.54 9.44 18.89
N GLN A 103 -2.66 10.03 18.54
CA GLN A 103 -3.84 9.29 18.09
C GLN A 103 -3.62 8.56 16.76
N MET A 104 -2.80 9.12 15.88
CA MET A 104 -2.36 8.44 14.65
C MET A 104 -1.53 7.20 14.98
N ILE A 105 -0.65 7.26 15.98
CA ILE A 105 0.18 6.12 16.42
C ILE A 105 -0.72 4.98 16.91
N ILE A 106 -1.75 5.28 17.70
CA ILE A 106 -2.70 4.25 18.17
C ILE A 106 -3.40 3.58 16.98
N ALA A 107 -3.87 4.37 16.02
CA ALA A 107 -4.55 3.85 14.83
C ALA A 107 -3.62 2.96 13.99
N ASP A 108 -2.36 3.35 13.81
CA ASP A 108 -1.36 2.61 13.07
C ASP A 108 -1.05 1.25 13.71
N VAL A 109 -0.70 1.25 14.99
CA VAL A 109 -0.40 0.00 15.72
C VAL A 109 -1.63 -0.92 15.77
N LEU A 110 -2.82 -0.39 15.95
CA LEU A 110 -4.06 -1.19 15.91
C LEU A 110 -4.29 -1.78 14.51
N ALA A 111 -4.08 -1.01 13.44
CA ALA A 111 -4.20 -1.49 12.06
C ALA A 111 -3.19 -2.60 11.76
N GLU A 112 -1.96 -2.47 12.26
CA GLU A 112 -0.94 -3.51 12.13
C GLU A 112 -1.36 -4.82 12.83
N TYR A 113 -1.91 -4.73 14.05
CA TYR A 113 -2.44 -5.90 14.75
C TYR A 113 -3.64 -6.53 14.04
N TYR A 114 -4.55 -5.73 13.49
CA TYR A 114 -5.63 -6.23 12.65
C TYR A 114 -5.09 -6.97 11.42
N SER A 115 -4.10 -6.39 10.74
CA SER A 115 -3.44 -7.01 9.60
C SER A 115 -2.77 -8.34 9.97
N LYS A 116 -2.02 -8.39 11.08
CA LYS A 116 -1.40 -9.61 11.62
C LYS A 116 -2.42 -10.69 12.01
N ALA A 117 -3.58 -10.29 12.48
CA ALA A 117 -4.68 -11.18 12.84
C ALA A 117 -5.54 -11.63 11.63
N GLY A 118 -5.26 -11.13 10.41
CA GLY A 118 -6.05 -11.39 9.21
C GLY A 118 -7.38 -10.62 9.15
N MET A 119 -7.57 -9.63 10.02
CA MET A 119 -8.73 -8.72 10.04
C MET A 119 -8.52 -7.58 9.04
N ASN A 120 -8.33 -7.94 7.77
CA ASN A 120 -7.89 -7.02 6.72
C ASN A 120 -8.90 -5.89 6.44
N GLU A 121 -10.21 -6.13 6.64
CA GLU A 121 -11.26 -5.12 6.49
C GLU A 121 -11.13 -4.00 7.54
N GLU A 122 -10.86 -4.38 8.78
CA GLU A 122 -10.69 -3.45 9.90
C GLU A 122 -9.38 -2.69 9.76
N ALA A 123 -8.31 -3.36 9.33
CA ALA A 123 -7.03 -2.71 9.04
C ALA A 123 -7.17 -1.68 7.91
N ALA A 124 -7.84 -2.05 6.79
CA ALA A 124 -8.06 -1.14 5.67
C ALA A 124 -8.80 0.13 6.10
N LYS A 125 -9.86 0.01 6.92
CA LYS A 125 -10.62 1.17 7.40
C LYS A 125 -9.79 2.14 8.24
N LEU A 126 -8.87 1.62 9.05
CA LEU A 126 -7.97 2.48 9.84
C LEU A 126 -6.94 3.16 8.94
N TYR A 127 -6.34 2.46 7.98
CA TYR A 127 -5.43 3.08 7.02
C TYR A 127 -6.13 4.11 6.13
N GLU A 128 -7.38 3.85 5.70
CA GLU A 128 -8.22 4.83 4.99
C GLU A 128 -8.43 6.09 5.85
N LEU A 129 -8.79 5.91 7.12
CA LEU A 129 -8.99 7.01 8.08
C LEU A 129 -7.70 7.82 8.27
N MET A 130 -6.56 7.15 8.43
CA MET A 130 -5.25 7.79 8.58
C MET A 130 -4.89 8.63 7.35
N LEU A 131 -5.11 8.12 6.13
CA LEU A 131 -4.87 8.88 4.90
C LEU A 131 -5.82 10.05 4.71
N MET A 132 -7.08 9.93 5.17
CA MET A 132 -8.04 11.05 5.16
C MET A 132 -7.64 12.14 6.16
N ALA A 133 -7.12 11.76 7.32
CA ALA A 133 -6.66 12.70 8.35
C ALA A 133 -5.29 13.33 8.01
N ASN A 134 -4.50 12.70 7.15
CA ASN A 134 -3.18 13.18 6.78
C ASN A 134 -2.85 12.81 5.32
N PRO A 135 -3.44 13.52 4.35
CA PRO A 135 -3.29 13.20 2.93
C PRO A 135 -1.90 13.56 2.38
N SER A 136 -1.11 14.36 3.09
CA SER A 136 0.21 14.81 2.63
C SER A 136 1.35 13.89 3.03
N ASP A 137 1.10 12.93 3.88
CA ASP A 137 2.13 12.02 4.35
C ASP A 137 1.76 10.56 4.11
N PHE A 138 2.80 9.81 3.88
CA PHE A 138 3.01 8.42 4.23
C PHE A 138 2.89 7.41 3.11
N HIS A 139 4.01 7.31 2.43
CA HIS A 139 4.32 6.16 1.59
C HIS A 139 4.05 4.84 2.33
N GLU A 140 4.37 4.75 3.64
CA GLU A 140 4.15 3.54 4.42
C GLU A 140 2.66 3.18 4.55
N VAL A 141 1.79 4.14 4.89
CA VAL A 141 0.34 3.91 5.02
C VAL A 141 -0.29 3.59 3.66
N ILE A 142 0.16 4.26 2.60
CA ILE A 142 -0.27 3.97 1.22
C ILE A 142 0.05 2.52 0.85
N ASP A 143 1.27 2.07 1.14
CA ASP A 143 1.72 0.72 0.83
C ASP A 143 0.99 -0.34 1.65
N LEU A 144 0.73 -0.06 2.94
CA LEU A 144 -0.02 -0.95 3.82
C LEU A 144 -1.49 -1.05 3.43
N LEU A 145 -2.12 0.06 3.05
CA LEU A 145 -3.49 0.03 2.52
C LEU A 145 -3.55 -0.72 1.18
N THR A 146 -2.56 -0.52 0.31
CA THR A 146 -2.43 -1.28 -0.94
C THR A 146 -2.36 -2.79 -0.65
N LEU A 147 -1.57 -3.22 0.35
CA LEU A 147 -1.52 -4.61 0.79
C LEU A 147 -2.90 -5.12 1.24
N MET A 148 -3.65 -4.31 2.01
CA MET A 148 -4.99 -4.71 2.46
C MET A 148 -5.94 -4.92 1.28
N TYR A 149 -5.94 -4.03 0.29
CA TYR A 149 -6.78 -4.18 -0.90
C TYR A 149 -6.39 -5.40 -1.75
N VAL A 150 -5.08 -5.69 -1.85
CA VAL A 150 -4.59 -6.91 -2.51
C VAL A 150 -5.08 -8.18 -1.79
N ARG A 151 -5.03 -8.20 -0.45
CA ARG A 151 -5.52 -9.33 0.36
C ARG A 151 -7.03 -9.50 0.28
N LEU A 152 -7.76 -8.39 0.20
CA LEU A 152 -9.23 -8.37 0.12
C LEU A 152 -9.76 -8.58 -1.30
N ASP A 153 -8.89 -8.64 -2.29
CA ASP A 153 -9.25 -8.76 -3.71
C ASP A 153 -10.17 -7.62 -4.19
N ARG A 154 -9.93 -6.39 -3.69
CA ARG A 154 -10.75 -5.21 -3.96
C ARG A 154 -10.19 -4.36 -5.11
N GLU A 155 -10.39 -4.81 -6.34
CA GLU A 155 -9.88 -4.11 -7.53
C GLU A 155 -10.33 -2.65 -7.61
N SER A 156 -11.61 -2.36 -7.40
CA SER A 156 -12.13 -0.98 -7.51
C SER A 156 -11.46 -0.05 -6.49
N SER A 157 -11.44 -0.44 -5.20
CA SER A 157 -10.83 0.37 -4.16
C SER A 157 -9.33 0.55 -4.38
N LEU A 158 -8.64 -0.51 -4.86
CA LEU A 158 -7.23 -0.45 -5.20
C LEU A 158 -6.97 0.55 -6.34
N MET A 159 -7.78 0.52 -7.41
CA MET A 159 -7.61 1.45 -8.54
C MET A 159 -7.94 2.88 -8.14
N ASP A 160 -9.03 3.11 -7.41
CA ASP A 160 -9.39 4.44 -6.89
C ASP A 160 -8.28 5.01 -6.00
N HIS A 161 -7.67 4.15 -5.16
CA HIS A 161 -6.56 4.52 -4.29
C HIS A 161 -5.30 4.91 -5.09
N ILE A 162 -4.95 4.13 -6.11
CA ILE A 162 -3.80 4.38 -6.98
C ILE A 162 -3.99 5.68 -7.79
N ASP A 163 -5.20 5.95 -8.25
CA ASP A 163 -5.51 7.18 -8.98
C ASP A 163 -5.39 8.45 -8.11
N CYS A 164 -5.54 8.31 -6.78
CA CYS A 164 -5.41 9.43 -5.84
C CYS A 164 -3.95 9.75 -5.45
N PHE A 165 -3.04 8.78 -5.53
CA PHE A 165 -1.65 8.90 -5.08
C PHE A 165 -0.66 8.59 -6.21
N ASP A 166 0.51 9.22 -6.17
CA ASP A 166 1.57 8.97 -7.17
C ASP A 166 2.34 7.67 -6.86
N TYR A 167 1.68 6.53 -7.13
CA TYR A 167 2.21 5.19 -6.86
C TYR A 167 3.46 4.84 -7.68
N GLU A 168 3.79 5.61 -8.72
CA GLU A 168 4.95 5.33 -9.59
C GLU A 168 6.28 5.47 -8.86
N ASP A 169 6.29 6.15 -7.71
CA ASP A 169 7.45 6.37 -6.86
C ASP A 169 7.55 5.40 -5.68
N SER A 170 6.58 4.46 -5.50
CA SER A 170 6.63 3.43 -4.44
C SER A 170 7.00 2.05 -4.98
N GLU A 171 8.11 1.50 -4.47
CA GLU A 171 8.57 0.14 -4.76
C GLU A 171 7.61 -0.91 -4.22
N ALA A 172 7.07 -0.70 -3.02
CA ALA A 172 6.15 -1.64 -2.39
C ALA A 172 4.82 -1.69 -3.14
N THR A 173 4.24 -0.53 -3.46
CA THR A 173 3.01 -0.45 -4.26
C THR A 173 3.19 -1.13 -5.62
N LEU A 174 4.27 -0.86 -6.37
CA LEU A 174 4.50 -1.50 -7.67
C LEU A 174 4.67 -3.04 -7.55
N LEU A 175 5.32 -3.52 -6.49
CA LEU A 175 5.44 -4.95 -6.23
C LEU A 175 4.07 -5.57 -5.92
N LEU A 176 3.27 -4.92 -5.07
CA LEU A 176 1.92 -5.37 -4.71
C LEU A 176 0.97 -5.37 -5.91
N LEU A 177 1.05 -4.38 -6.81
CA LEU A 177 0.29 -4.35 -8.05
C LEU A 177 0.68 -5.50 -9.00
N SER A 178 1.98 -5.85 -9.05
CA SER A 178 2.42 -7.04 -9.79
C SER A 178 1.80 -8.31 -9.21
N ILE A 179 1.74 -8.41 -7.87
CA ILE A 179 1.11 -9.53 -7.16
C ILE A 179 -0.40 -9.56 -7.41
N PHE A 180 -1.06 -8.41 -7.34
CA PHE A 180 -2.49 -8.32 -7.63
C PHE A 180 -2.82 -8.78 -9.05
N GLY A 181 -2.04 -8.35 -10.04
CA GLY A 181 -2.20 -8.82 -11.42
C GLY A 181 -2.02 -10.35 -11.54
N ILE A 182 -1.12 -10.96 -10.75
CA ILE A 182 -0.97 -12.42 -10.69
C ILE A 182 -2.24 -13.07 -10.08
N ASN A 183 -2.76 -12.51 -8.98
CA ASN A 183 -3.97 -13.03 -8.31
C ASN A 183 -5.19 -12.99 -9.24
N GLN A 184 -5.29 -11.95 -10.08
CA GLN A 184 -6.37 -11.75 -11.05
C GLN A 184 -6.14 -12.45 -12.40
N GLU A 185 -5.06 -13.22 -12.54
CA GLU A 185 -4.64 -13.82 -13.82
C GLU A 185 -4.40 -12.79 -14.95
N LYS A 186 -4.20 -11.52 -14.59
CA LYS A 186 -3.86 -10.40 -15.49
C LYS A 186 -2.34 -10.31 -15.66
N PHE A 187 -1.72 -11.33 -16.23
CA PHE A 187 -0.26 -11.47 -16.25
C PHE A 187 0.48 -10.40 -17.04
N ASP A 188 -0.16 -9.76 -18.01
CA ASP A 188 0.40 -8.63 -18.75
C ASP A 188 0.46 -7.36 -17.86
N GLU A 189 -0.56 -7.11 -17.03
CA GLU A 189 -0.53 -6.03 -16.04
C GLU A 189 0.53 -6.30 -14.96
N ALA A 190 0.59 -7.52 -14.44
CA ALA A 190 1.64 -7.93 -13.50
C ALA A 190 3.05 -7.70 -14.06
N HIS A 191 3.30 -8.09 -15.32
CA HIS A 191 4.58 -7.87 -16.00
C HIS A 191 4.86 -6.38 -16.24
N TYR A 192 3.84 -5.59 -16.52
CA TYR A 192 3.95 -4.13 -16.68
C TYR A 192 4.42 -3.46 -15.39
N TYR A 193 3.79 -3.75 -14.25
CA TYR A 193 4.19 -3.19 -12.96
C TYR A 193 5.58 -3.67 -12.53
N MET A 194 5.93 -4.93 -12.75
CA MET A 194 7.27 -5.43 -12.51
C MET A 194 8.32 -4.73 -13.39
N THR A 195 7.97 -4.38 -14.64
CA THR A 195 8.84 -3.61 -15.53
C THR A 195 9.04 -2.17 -15.02
N LYS A 196 7.99 -1.54 -14.46
CA LYS A 196 8.11 -0.23 -13.80
C LYS A 196 9.01 -0.32 -12.57
N LEU A 197 8.78 -1.29 -11.69
CA LEU A 197 9.60 -1.52 -10.50
C LEU A 197 11.08 -1.73 -10.83
N LYS A 198 11.39 -2.55 -11.83
CA LYS A 198 12.76 -2.78 -12.33
C LYS A 198 13.44 -1.49 -12.82
N LYS A 199 12.67 -0.55 -13.36
CA LYS A 199 13.19 0.76 -13.81
C LYS A 199 13.38 1.72 -12.64
N LEU A 200 12.45 1.75 -11.69
CA LEU A 200 12.47 2.58 -10.51
C LEU A 200 13.66 2.20 -9.62
N ASN A 201 13.81 0.92 -9.31
CA ASN A 201 14.81 0.43 -8.38
C ASN A 201 15.69 -0.68 -8.98
N LYS A 202 16.98 -0.39 -9.13
CA LYS A 202 17.97 -1.34 -9.67
C LYS A 202 18.25 -2.51 -8.73
N CYS A 203 17.91 -2.39 -7.44
CA CYS A 203 18.07 -3.45 -6.44
C CYS A 203 16.93 -4.47 -6.49
N THR A 204 15.90 -4.28 -7.32
CA THR A 204 14.78 -5.24 -7.49
C THR A 204 15.26 -6.68 -7.74
N GLY A 205 16.38 -6.83 -8.46
CA GLY A 205 16.97 -8.14 -8.74
C GLY A 205 17.55 -8.86 -7.54
N ASP A 206 17.78 -8.16 -6.44
CA ASP A 206 18.36 -8.73 -5.23
C ASP A 206 17.40 -9.71 -4.55
N ILE A 207 16.10 -9.48 -4.65
CA ILE A 207 15.05 -10.42 -4.22
C ILE A 207 15.25 -11.82 -4.83
N PHE A 208 15.71 -11.86 -6.07
CA PHE A 208 15.80 -13.09 -6.87
C PHE A 208 17.22 -13.72 -6.93
N LYS A 209 18.24 -13.07 -6.32
CA LYS A 209 19.65 -13.50 -6.41
C LYS A 209 19.92 -14.92 -5.91
N GLY A 210 19.23 -15.35 -4.88
CA GLY A 210 19.46 -16.65 -4.26
C GLY A 210 18.46 -17.73 -4.68
N GLY A 211 17.50 -17.41 -5.53
CA GLY A 211 16.35 -18.23 -5.84
C GLY A 211 15.37 -18.36 -4.67
N PHE A 212 14.24 -19.04 -4.92
CA PHE A 212 13.14 -19.15 -3.95
C PHE A 212 13.56 -19.53 -2.53
N ASN A 213 14.48 -20.47 -2.38
CA ASN A 213 14.94 -20.96 -1.06
C ASN A 213 15.73 -19.92 -0.24
N LYS A 214 16.09 -18.79 -0.85
CA LYS A 214 16.86 -17.72 -0.24
C LYS A 214 16.08 -16.41 -0.07
N VAL A 215 14.84 -16.35 -0.56
CA VAL A 215 14.05 -15.14 -0.47
C VAL A 215 13.76 -14.73 0.97
N LEU A 216 13.51 -15.69 1.85
CA LEU A 216 13.30 -15.41 3.27
C LEU A 216 14.58 -14.88 3.94
N ASP A 217 15.74 -15.43 3.59
CA ASP A 217 17.04 -14.92 4.08
C ASP A 217 17.27 -13.47 3.63
N TYR A 218 16.82 -13.11 2.43
CA TYR A 218 16.84 -11.73 1.92
C TYR A 218 15.92 -10.83 2.74
N ILE A 219 14.66 -11.22 2.95
CA ILE A 219 13.65 -10.40 3.65
C ILE A 219 14.04 -10.13 5.10
N VAL A 220 14.52 -11.15 5.84
CA VAL A 220 14.92 -11.00 7.26
C VAL A 220 16.35 -10.50 7.44
N GLY A 221 17.10 -10.41 6.35
CA GLY A 221 18.47 -9.91 6.36
C GLY A 221 18.52 -8.40 6.55
N THR A 222 19.68 -7.91 7.00
CA THR A 222 19.93 -6.46 6.93
C THR A 222 20.35 -6.09 5.53
N PRO A 223 19.87 -4.95 4.98
CA PRO A 223 20.34 -4.44 3.72
C PRO A 223 21.86 -4.35 3.69
N ASP A 224 22.49 -4.85 2.64
CA ASP A 224 23.94 -4.80 2.48
C ASP A 224 24.43 -3.37 2.69
N ASN A 225 25.55 -3.20 3.45
CA ASN A 225 26.15 -1.92 3.79
C ASN A 225 26.78 -1.22 2.57
N GLU A 226 26.03 -1.12 1.47
CA GLU A 226 26.44 -0.36 0.29
C GLU A 226 26.50 1.14 0.60
N LYS A 227 27.47 1.82 0.01
CA LYS A 227 27.67 3.27 0.24
C LYS A 227 26.93 4.08 -0.84
N GLY A 228 26.26 5.17 -0.43
CA GLY A 228 25.66 6.12 -1.35
C GLY A 228 24.21 5.79 -1.74
N THR A 229 23.78 6.24 -2.93
CA THR A 229 22.39 6.10 -3.45
C THR A 229 21.90 4.65 -3.56
N ASN A 230 22.82 3.67 -3.61
CA ASN A 230 22.43 2.26 -3.63
C ASN A 230 21.97 1.77 -2.26
N LYS A 231 22.41 2.39 -1.15
CA LYS A 231 22.00 1.99 0.20
C LYS A 231 20.51 2.29 0.44
N GLU A 232 20.07 3.50 0.08
CA GLU A 232 18.67 3.92 0.17
C GLU A 232 17.78 2.98 -0.67
N LYS A 233 18.11 2.81 -1.94
CA LYS A 233 17.37 1.92 -2.84
C LYS A 233 17.35 0.46 -2.42
N SER A 234 18.40 -0.02 -1.77
CA SER A 234 18.44 -1.35 -1.17
C SER A 234 17.51 -1.45 0.04
N PHE A 235 17.42 -0.38 0.85
CA PHE A 235 16.51 -0.32 2.00
C PHE A 235 15.04 -0.30 1.54
N GLU A 236 14.69 0.56 0.60
CA GLU A 236 13.34 0.64 0.00
C GLU A 236 12.90 -0.72 -0.56
N MET A 237 13.81 -1.42 -1.24
CA MET A 237 13.49 -2.74 -1.80
C MET A 237 13.36 -3.84 -0.73
N HIS A 238 14.10 -3.76 0.39
CA HIS A 238 13.88 -4.64 1.53
C HIS A 238 12.54 -4.39 2.19
N PHE A 239 12.17 -3.13 2.40
CA PHE A 239 10.89 -2.74 2.94
C PHE A 239 9.74 -3.26 2.06
N ALA A 240 9.81 -3.03 0.74
CA ALA A 240 8.85 -3.57 -0.21
C ALA A 240 8.74 -5.10 -0.14
N ALA A 241 9.87 -5.78 0.01
CA ALA A 241 9.90 -7.24 0.11
C ALA A 241 9.33 -7.75 1.45
N ASP A 242 9.50 -7.02 2.55
CA ASP A 242 8.92 -7.39 3.84
C ASP A 242 7.39 -7.22 3.81
N ILE A 243 6.87 -6.10 3.28
CA ILE A 243 5.43 -5.90 3.07
C ILE A 243 4.84 -7.04 2.22
N ALA A 244 5.50 -7.43 1.12
CA ALA A 244 5.05 -8.47 0.21
C ALA A 244 5.45 -9.90 0.63
N LYS A 245 5.97 -10.10 1.85
CA LYS A 245 6.58 -11.34 2.33
C LYS A 245 5.74 -12.59 2.13
N GLU A 246 4.46 -12.54 2.44
CA GLU A 246 3.56 -13.68 2.30
C GLU A 246 3.45 -14.19 0.86
N TYR A 247 3.51 -13.28 -0.10
CA TYR A 247 3.49 -13.60 -1.54
C TYR A 247 4.86 -14.03 -2.04
N LEU A 248 5.93 -13.36 -1.62
CA LEU A 248 7.30 -13.74 -2.01
C LEU A 248 7.71 -15.09 -1.44
N THR A 249 7.17 -15.51 -0.30
CA THR A 249 7.38 -16.86 0.27
C THR A 249 6.42 -17.91 -0.31
N ASN A 250 5.48 -17.51 -1.14
CA ASN A 250 4.67 -18.41 -1.96
C ASN A 250 5.40 -18.69 -3.29
N LYS A 251 5.70 -19.96 -3.55
CA LYS A 251 6.49 -20.37 -4.71
C LYS A 251 5.87 -19.96 -6.05
N TYR A 252 4.55 -20.01 -6.18
CA TYR A 252 3.85 -19.64 -7.41
C TYR A 252 4.04 -18.15 -7.74
N HIS A 253 3.82 -17.27 -6.76
CA HIS A 253 4.04 -15.84 -6.94
C HIS A 253 5.51 -15.54 -7.22
N TYR A 254 6.42 -16.11 -6.42
CA TYR A 254 7.85 -15.89 -6.59
C TYR A 254 8.33 -16.25 -8.01
N GLU A 255 7.97 -17.44 -8.52
CA GLU A 255 8.40 -17.88 -9.84
C GLU A 255 7.85 -17.00 -10.97
N LEU A 256 6.61 -16.49 -10.84
CA LEU A 256 6.04 -15.56 -11.82
C LEU A 256 6.68 -14.18 -11.74
N LEU A 257 6.89 -13.64 -10.54
CA LEU A 257 7.57 -12.36 -10.35
C LEU A 257 9.01 -12.40 -10.86
N GLU A 258 9.74 -13.48 -10.55
CA GLU A 258 11.11 -13.70 -11.09
C GLU A 258 11.09 -13.78 -12.62
N LYS A 259 10.14 -14.47 -13.22
CA LYS A 259 9.98 -14.55 -14.67
C LYS A 259 9.75 -13.15 -15.26
N PHE A 260 8.79 -12.38 -14.74
CA PHE A 260 8.50 -11.03 -15.24
C PHE A 260 9.68 -10.06 -15.03
N TYR A 261 10.44 -10.22 -13.95
CA TYR A 261 11.68 -9.46 -13.76
C TYR A 261 12.74 -9.78 -14.81
N ARG A 262 12.91 -11.05 -15.20
CA ARG A 262 13.94 -11.50 -16.14
C ARG A 262 13.59 -11.27 -17.61
N GLU A 263 12.31 -11.33 -17.94
CA GLU A 263 11.81 -11.11 -19.30
C GLU A 263 11.59 -9.61 -19.53
N ASP A 264 11.95 -9.13 -20.73
CA ASP A 264 11.62 -7.76 -21.13
C ASP A 264 10.25 -7.75 -21.82
N MET A 265 9.37 -6.84 -21.36
CA MET A 265 8.05 -6.68 -21.95
C MET A 265 8.17 -6.06 -23.35
N GLU A 266 7.49 -6.64 -24.34
CA GLU A 266 7.45 -6.07 -25.69
C GLU A 266 6.84 -4.67 -25.70
N SER A 267 7.42 -3.77 -26.49
CA SER A 267 6.98 -2.36 -26.52
C SER A 267 5.50 -2.20 -26.86
N ARG A 268 4.96 -3.00 -27.78
CA ARG A 268 3.54 -2.97 -28.14
C ARG A 268 2.65 -3.42 -26.96
N GLN A 269 3.05 -4.52 -26.30
CA GLN A 269 2.30 -5.02 -25.14
C GLN A 269 2.25 -4.00 -24.00
N ARG A 270 3.39 -3.33 -23.75
CA ARG A 270 3.45 -2.25 -22.75
C ARG A 270 2.46 -1.13 -23.07
N LEU A 271 2.46 -0.64 -24.33
CA LEU A 271 1.52 0.43 -24.73
C LEU A 271 0.05 0.02 -24.57
N ILE A 272 -0.28 -1.24 -24.87
CA ILE A 272 -1.64 -1.77 -24.70
C ILE A 272 -2.05 -1.72 -23.21
N VAL A 273 -1.18 -2.19 -22.31
CA VAL A 273 -1.47 -2.17 -20.87
C VAL A 273 -1.58 -0.74 -20.36
N GLU A 274 -0.65 0.15 -20.73
CA GLU A 274 -0.71 1.57 -20.42
C GLU A 274 -2.03 2.22 -20.90
N GLY A 275 -2.45 1.89 -22.12
CA GLY A 275 -3.71 2.38 -22.67
C GLY A 275 -4.92 1.85 -21.89
N ARG A 276 -4.94 0.58 -21.54
CA ARG A 276 -6.01 -0.05 -20.76
C ARG A 276 -6.16 0.58 -19.38
N LEU A 277 -5.05 0.86 -18.71
CA LEU A 277 -5.03 1.41 -17.36
C LEU A 277 -5.38 2.91 -17.31
N ASN A 278 -4.95 3.69 -18.32
CA ASN A 278 -4.96 5.14 -18.23
C ASN A 278 -5.97 5.83 -19.18
N ILE A 279 -6.58 5.12 -20.14
CA ILE A 279 -7.42 5.76 -21.16
C ILE A 279 -8.88 5.31 -21.05
N SER A 280 -9.72 6.22 -20.56
CA SER A 280 -11.16 5.99 -20.51
C SER A 280 -11.83 6.19 -21.88
N LYS A 281 -13.03 5.64 -22.03
CA LYS A 281 -13.86 5.83 -23.23
C LYS A 281 -14.18 7.31 -23.49
N GLU A 282 -14.30 8.11 -22.44
CA GLU A 282 -14.55 9.54 -22.52
C GLU A 282 -13.35 10.26 -23.13
N ILE A 283 -12.14 9.95 -22.68
CA ILE A 283 -10.88 10.46 -23.26
C ILE A 283 -10.79 10.08 -24.74
N MET A 284 -11.09 8.83 -25.08
CA MET A 284 -11.08 8.38 -26.49
C MET A 284 -12.08 9.11 -27.39
N LYS A 285 -13.24 9.52 -26.86
CA LYS A 285 -14.23 10.31 -27.64
C LYS A 285 -13.73 11.69 -28.03
N GLU A 286 -12.86 12.27 -27.18
CA GLU A 286 -12.30 13.59 -27.40
C GLU A 286 -11.06 13.57 -28.30
N ASP A 287 -10.43 12.40 -28.47
CA ASP A 287 -9.25 12.25 -29.33
C ASP A 287 -9.64 12.37 -30.81
N PRO A 288 -9.03 13.30 -31.56
CA PRO A 288 -9.30 13.50 -32.98
C PRO A 288 -9.15 12.26 -33.87
N ILE A 289 -8.32 11.29 -33.47
CA ILE A 289 -8.14 10.06 -34.26
C ILE A 289 -9.39 9.19 -34.31
N PHE A 290 -10.28 9.31 -33.32
CA PHE A 290 -11.55 8.60 -33.26
C PHE A 290 -12.76 9.44 -33.71
N ALA A 291 -12.54 10.64 -34.25
CA ALA A 291 -13.61 11.52 -34.73
C ALA A 291 -14.52 10.80 -35.73
N GLY A 292 -15.84 10.90 -35.51
CA GLY A 292 -16.86 10.23 -36.30
C GLY A 292 -16.93 8.71 -36.16
N MET A 293 -16.33 8.17 -35.10
CA MET A 293 -16.27 6.71 -34.82
C MET A 293 -17.02 6.30 -33.56
N GLU A 294 -17.94 7.15 -33.05
CA GLU A 294 -18.62 6.95 -31.75
C GLU A 294 -19.35 5.59 -31.66
N LYS A 295 -19.93 5.13 -32.81
CA LYS A 295 -20.61 3.83 -32.90
C LYS A 295 -19.65 2.63 -32.90
N GLN A 296 -18.40 2.83 -33.25
CA GLN A 296 -17.37 1.81 -33.34
C GLN A 296 -16.47 1.77 -32.10
N LEU A 297 -16.58 2.76 -31.21
CA LEU A 297 -15.63 2.96 -30.12
C LEU A 297 -15.54 1.73 -29.20
N ASN A 298 -16.67 1.11 -28.85
CA ASN A 298 -16.64 -0.12 -28.04
C ASN A 298 -15.81 -1.23 -28.71
N LYS A 299 -15.95 -1.41 -30.03
CA LYS A 299 -15.18 -2.42 -30.77
C LYS A 299 -13.69 -2.08 -30.84
N ILE A 300 -13.36 -0.80 -30.84
CA ILE A 300 -11.99 -0.31 -30.81
C ILE A 300 -11.38 -0.56 -29.43
N ILE A 301 -12.14 -0.35 -28.36
CA ILE A 301 -11.77 -0.66 -26.97
C ILE A 301 -11.60 -2.18 -26.81
N ASP A 302 -12.57 -2.98 -27.25
CA ASP A 302 -12.50 -4.44 -27.19
C ASP A 302 -11.29 -5.00 -27.96
N ALA A 303 -10.83 -4.27 -28.99
CA ALA A 303 -9.61 -4.59 -29.76
C ALA A 303 -8.33 -3.99 -29.15
N GLU A 304 -8.41 -3.36 -27.98
CA GLU A 304 -7.29 -2.74 -27.24
C GLU A 304 -6.53 -1.65 -28.04
N LEU A 305 -7.25 -0.89 -28.86
CA LEU A 305 -6.70 0.17 -29.72
C LEU A 305 -6.96 1.55 -29.10
N TYR A 306 -6.43 1.80 -27.90
CA TYR A 306 -6.77 2.94 -27.05
C TYR A 306 -6.27 4.29 -27.57
N ASN A 307 -5.16 4.35 -28.27
CA ASN A 307 -4.54 5.58 -28.77
C ASN A 307 -3.81 5.39 -30.10
N LYS A 308 -3.28 6.49 -30.63
CA LYS A 308 -2.57 6.52 -31.90
C LYS A 308 -1.32 5.65 -31.89
N GLU A 309 -0.54 5.71 -30.83
CA GLU A 309 0.74 4.99 -30.71
C GLU A 309 0.54 3.48 -30.79
N ILE A 310 -0.49 2.98 -30.11
CA ILE A 310 -0.85 1.56 -30.16
C ILE A 310 -1.23 1.18 -31.60
N ILE A 311 -2.12 1.96 -32.23
CA ILE A 311 -2.63 1.65 -33.57
C ILE A 311 -1.49 1.67 -34.61
N GLU A 312 -0.55 2.60 -34.50
CA GLU A 312 0.61 2.71 -35.39
C GLU A 312 1.63 1.55 -35.23
N CYS A 313 1.52 0.76 -34.15
CA CYS A 313 2.30 -0.49 -34.01
C CYS A 313 1.78 -1.66 -34.87
N TYR A 314 0.61 -1.53 -35.48
CA TYR A 314 0.00 -2.57 -36.32
C TYR A 314 0.12 -2.27 -37.81
N THR A 315 0.28 -3.32 -38.60
CA THR A 315 0.04 -3.25 -40.05
C THR A 315 -1.48 -3.29 -40.32
N GLU A 316 -1.90 -2.86 -41.49
CA GLU A 316 -3.31 -3.00 -41.89
C GLU A 316 -3.80 -4.46 -41.90
N LYS A 317 -2.92 -5.39 -42.20
CA LYS A 317 -3.25 -6.83 -42.22
C LYS A 317 -3.51 -7.35 -40.81
N GLU A 318 -2.73 -6.89 -39.84
CA GLU A 318 -2.93 -7.25 -38.42
C GLU A 318 -4.25 -6.66 -37.92
N LEU A 319 -4.50 -5.36 -38.13
CA LEU A 319 -5.74 -4.71 -37.73
C LEU A 319 -6.99 -5.40 -38.29
N LYS A 320 -6.95 -5.84 -39.55
CA LYS A 320 -8.08 -6.58 -40.18
C LYS A 320 -8.40 -7.92 -39.52
N LYS A 321 -7.46 -8.48 -38.74
CA LYS A 321 -7.66 -9.74 -38.02
C LYS A 321 -8.29 -9.54 -36.64
N LEU A 322 -8.28 -8.30 -36.14
CA LEU A 322 -8.90 -7.97 -34.85
C LEU A 322 -10.42 -7.98 -35.00
N ASP A 323 -11.10 -8.57 -34.02
CA ASP A 323 -12.56 -8.63 -34.04
C ASP A 323 -13.15 -7.24 -34.02
N GLY A 324 -14.17 -7.02 -34.80
CA GLY A 324 -14.84 -5.72 -34.91
C GLY A 324 -14.12 -4.64 -35.70
N ILE A 325 -12.84 -4.85 -36.10
CA ILE A 325 -12.03 -3.88 -36.84
C ILE A 325 -12.08 -4.18 -38.34
N GLY A 326 -13.10 -3.62 -38.99
CA GLY A 326 -13.31 -3.77 -40.45
C GLY A 326 -12.64 -2.68 -41.29
N VAL A 327 -12.72 -2.85 -42.61
CA VAL A 327 -12.15 -1.89 -43.60
C VAL A 327 -12.64 -0.46 -43.38
N GLY A 328 -13.91 -0.28 -42.93
CA GLY A 328 -14.47 1.05 -42.63
C GLY A 328 -13.81 1.75 -41.43
N VAL A 329 -13.45 1.00 -40.38
CA VAL A 329 -12.70 1.52 -39.23
C VAL A 329 -11.30 1.93 -39.67
N ILE A 330 -10.59 1.05 -40.38
CA ILE A 330 -9.23 1.30 -40.88
C ILE A 330 -9.18 2.54 -41.79
N LYS A 331 -10.17 2.66 -42.67
CA LYS A 331 -10.27 3.84 -43.55
C LYS A 331 -10.41 5.13 -42.73
N LYS A 332 -11.33 5.16 -41.75
CA LYS A 332 -11.54 6.34 -40.91
C LYS A 332 -10.28 6.70 -40.10
N LEU A 333 -9.60 5.71 -39.52
CA LEU A 333 -8.34 5.96 -38.82
C LEU A 333 -7.29 6.61 -39.76
N LYS A 334 -7.17 6.16 -41.01
CA LYS A 334 -6.32 6.82 -42.03
C LYS A 334 -6.76 8.24 -42.32
N ASP A 335 -8.06 8.42 -42.56
CA ASP A 335 -8.64 9.73 -42.86
C ASP A 335 -8.41 10.71 -41.71
N ASN A 336 -8.35 10.19 -40.46
CA ASN A 336 -8.03 10.92 -39.21
C ASN A 336 -6.52 11.04 -38.94
N GLY A 337 -5.66 10.62 -39.87
CA GLY A 337 -4.21 10.88 -39.80
C GLY A 337 -3.37 9.83 -39.09
N VAL A 338 -3.91 8.63 -38.87
CA VAL A 338 -3.14 7.49 -38.33
C VAL A 338 -2.30 6.86 -39.42
N LYS A 339 -1.03 6.60 -39.15
CA LYS A 339 -0.07 5.94 -40.04
C LYS A 339 0.21 4.54 -39.51
N PHE A 340 -0.20 3.52 -40.25
CA PHE A 340 0.06 2.15 -39.85
C PHE A 340 1.50 1.74 -40.14
N LYS A 341 1.99 0.76 -39.39
CA LYS A 341 3.28 0.12 -39.65
C LYS A 341 3.29 -0.45 -41.09
N GLU A 342 4.42 -0.32 -41.78
CA GLU A 342 4.59 -0.94 -43.08
C GLU A 342 4.74 -2.47 -42.96
N ASP A 343 4.23 -3.22 -43.95
CA ASP A 343 4.28 -4.68 -43.99
C ASP A 343 5.70 -5.25 -44.07
#